data_cd04b2930bfa937b8f6b1a9dc2b9bb19
#
_entry.id   cd04b2930bfa937b8f6b1a9dc2b9bb19
#
_cell.length_a   1.000
_cell.length_b   1.000
_cell.length_c   1.000
_cell.angle_alpha   90.00
_cell.angle_beta   90.00
_cell.angle_gamma   90.00
#
_symmetry.space_group_name_H-M   'P 1'
#
loop_
_entity.id
_entity.type
_entity.pdbx_description
1 polymer ?
#
loop_
_entity_poly.entity_id
_entity_poly.type
_entity_poly.pdbx_seq_one_letter_code
_entity_poly.pdbx_strand_id
1 'polypeptide(L)'
;MLNFLKSLQNQREAEEKRIKELIETRSQLEDKIALLNEQANAITQANANAQADVDSKLESLRLAESGFRALEEIGYERYVPTIESDNIEKEIFSAEFDIATLASKDELVLYSRTYRIDNSEAKGKKFQSNYGKNLLCGFNTYCQAKEKAINETNYNRSVELIDNCFAKFNKQGALLGITLNPKYLTLRKQILKYKLELKIRKARENAKLREERKRMREQEKLLEEARKEKEKLEAQRKAEDIAYAKALTDEERAQIKANIDALDKRINDIDYRVNNPKAGWVYIIHSPSLPGMVKIGVSRRLNGPYERIYELSSSALPFPYSLDGFCFSDDSFAIESAMHEYFNSVRVAPNREFFYTTPNEAIDVLENKFNQNVIKSNLEEI
;
A
#
# COMPACT_ATOMS: atom_id res chain seq x y z
N MET A 1 -35.20 -57.35 -72.11
CA MET A 1 -34.01 -56.56 -72.58
C MET A 1 -34.11 -55.08 -72.17
N LEU A 2 -35.23 -54.37 -72.43
CA LEU A 2 -35.35 -52.92 -72.11
C LEU A 2 -35.24 -52.60 -70.59
N ASN A 3 -35.83 -53.43 -69.69
CA ASN A 3 -35.75 -53.22 -68.26
C ASN A 3 -34.33 -53.45 -67.67
N PHE A 4 -33.56 -54.34 -68.29
CA PHE A 4 -32.16 -54.57 -67.89
C PHE A 4 -31.27 -53.44 -68.33
N LEU A 5 -31.45 -52.83 -69.51
CA LEU A 5 -30.74 -51.68 -69.96
C LEU A 5 -31.03 -50.43 -69.13
N LYS A 6 -32.29 -50.20 -68.71
CA LYS A 6 -32.68 -49.15 -67.78
C LYS A 6 -32.03 -49.33 -66.39
N SER A 7 -31.96 -50.55 -65.87
CA SER A 7 -31.30 -50.84 -64.58
C SER A 7 -29.81 -50.58 -64.64
N LEU A 8 -29.13 -50.93 -65.74
CA LEU A 8 -27.70 -50.60 -65.96
C LEU A 8 -27.46 -49.11 -66.10
N GLN A 9 -28.37 -48.39 -66.75
CA GLN A 9 -28.29 -46.97 -66.92
C GLN A 9 -28.44 -46.21 -65.56
N ASN A 10 -29.41 -46.64 -64.73
CA ASN A 10 -29.62 -46.15 -63.36
C ASN A 10 -28.43 -46.43 -62.46
N GLN A 11 -27.79 -47.60 -62.56
CA GLN A 11 -26.61 -47.97 -61.83
C GLN A 11 -25.42 -47.05 -62.24
N ARG A 12 -25.25 -46.84 -63.53
CA ARG A 12 -24.20 -45.92 -64.01
C ARG A 12 -24.39 -44.50 -63.59
N GLU A 13 -25.60 -43.96 -63.63
CA GLU A 13 -25.90 -42.61 -63.13
C GLU A 13 -25.66 -42.50 -61.61
N ALA A 14 -25.98 -43.51 -60.84
CA ALA A 14 -25.69 -43.54 -59.41
C ALA A 14 -24.18 -43.59 -59.09
N GLU A 15 -23.41 -44.36 -59.88
CA GLU A 15 -21.93 -44.38 -59.75
C GLU A 15 -21.28 -43.07 -60.17
N GLU A 16 -21.74 -42.47 -61.27
CA GLU A 16 -21.26 -41.15 -61.70
C GLU A 16 -21.55 -40.08 -60.65
N LYS A 17 -22.70 -40.10 -60.00
CA LYS A 17 -23.03 -39.19 -58.89
C LYS A 17 -22.11 -39.43 -57.69
N ARG A 18 -21.86 -40.69 -57.34
CA ARG A 18 -20.96 -41.05 -56.23
C ARG A 18 -19.50 -40.63 -56.49
N ILE A 19 -19.06 -40.78 -57.72
CA ILE A 19 -17.72 -40.32 -58.13
C ILE A 19 -17.63 -38.76 -58.00
N LYS A 20 -18.66 -38.04 -58.38
CA LYS A 20 -18.70 -36.57 -58.23
C LYS A 20 -18.63 -36.15 -56.77
N GLU A 21 -19.41 -36.78 -55.91
CA GLU A 21 -19.39 -36.55 -54.46
C GLU A 21 -18.01 -36.84 -53.83
N LEU A 22 -17.35 -37.93 -54.28
CA LEU A 22 -16.00 -38.27 -53.82
C LEU A 22 -14.94 -37.27 -54.31
N ILE A 23 -15.04 -36.76 -55.51
CA ILE A 23 -14.14 -35.71 -56.03
C ILE A 23 -14.29 -34.41 -55.26
N GLU A 24 -15.53 -34.02 -54.91
CA GLU A 24 -15.82 -32.84 -54.13
C GLU A 24 -15.29 -32.97 -52.69
N THR A 25 -15.54 -34.16 -52.05
CA THR A 25 -15.01 -34.45 -50.70
C THR A 25 -13.49 -34.48 -50.70
N ARG A 26 -12.84 -35.02 -51.76
CA ARG A 26 -11.39 -35.00 -51.88
C ARG A 26 -10.83 -33.57 -51.95
N SER A 27 -11.46 -32.71 -52.78
CA SER A 27 -11.07 -31.31 -52.90
C SER A 27 -11.17 -30.57 -51.54
N GLN A 28 -12.27 -30.78 -50.79
CA GLN A 28 -12.44 -30.18 -49.47
C GLN A 28 -11.40 -30.68 -48.45
N LEU A 29 -10.98 -31.92 -48.54
CA LEU A 29 -9.91 -32.50 -47.69
C LEU A 29 -8.55 -31.94 -48.09
N GLU A 30 -8.25 -31.75 -49.37
CA GLU A 30 -7.02 -31.12 -49.85
C GLU A 30 -6.90 -29.68 -49.36
N ASP A 31 -7.98 -28.87 -49.43
CA ASP A 31 -8.03 -27.51 -48.88
C ASP A 31 -7.84 -27.52 -47.35
N LYS A 32 -8.46 -28.46 -46.62
CA LYS A 32 -8.27 -28.55 -45.19
C LYS A 32 -6.86 -28.97 -44.80
N ILE A 33 -6.20 -29.83 -45.55
CA ILE A 33 -4.80 -30.18 -45.38
C ILE A 33 -3.89 -28.98 -45.61
N ALA A 34 -4.16 -28.20 -46.63
CA ALA A 34 -3.39 -26.97 -46.92
C ALA A 34 -3.50 -25.98 -45.75
N LEU A 35 -4.69 -25.72 -45.23
CA LEU A 35 -4.93 -24.88 -44.04
C LEU A 35 -4.23 -25.39 -42.79
N LEU A 36 -4.31 -26.69 -42.54
CA LEU A 36 -3.65 -27.31 -41.35
C LEU A 36 -2.12 -27.23 -41.46
N ASN A 37 -1.56 -27.36 -42.65
CA ASN A 37 -0.12 -27.20 -42.89
C ASN A 37 0.33 -25.74 -42.65
N GLU A 38 -0.48 -24.77 -43.07
CA GLU A 38 -0.20 -23.36 -42.81
C GLU A 38 -0.22 -23.05 -41.29
N GLN A 39 -1.22 -23.57 -40.58
CA GLN A 39 -1.30 -23.44 -39.14
C GLN A 39 -0.12 -24.12 -38.42
N ALA A 40 0.27 -25.31 -38.84
CA ALA A 40 1.42 -26.02 -38.30
C ALA A 40 2.73 -25.25 -38.50
N ASN A 41 2.92 -24.65 -39.66
CA ASN A 41 4.09 -23.80 -39.96
C ASN A 41 4.10 -22.55 -39.11
N ALA A 42 2.92 -21.88 -38.89
CA ALA A 42 2.79 -20.72 -38.04
C ALA A 42 3.12 -21.05 -36.57
N ILE A 43 2.63 -22.17 -36.05
CA ILE A 43 2.93 -22.66 -34.70
C ILE A 43 4.44 -22.97 -34.56
N THR A 44 5.02 -23.62 -35.53
CA THR A 44 6.45 -23.94 -35.53
C THR A 44 7.31 -22.68 -35.47
N GLN A 45 6.95 -21.68 -36.27
CA GLN A 45 7.65 -20.39 -36.26
C GLN A 45 7.47 -19.64 -34.94
N ALA A 46 6.25 -19.64 -34.37
CA ALA A 46 5.98 -19.02 -33.07
C ALA A 46 6.78 -19.71 -31.94
N ASN A 47 6.87 -21.03 -31.95
CA ASN A 47 7.68 -21.80 -31.01
C ASN A 47 9.17 -21.50 -31.12
N ALA A 48 9.71 -21.41 -32.35
CA ALA A 48 11.11 -21.03 -32.58
C ALA A 48 11.41 -19.62 -32.06
N ASN A 49 10.53 -18.66 -32.27
CA ASN A 49 10.68 -17.30 -31.76
C ASN A 49 10.61 -17.28 -30.21
N ALA A 50 9.68 -18.02 -29.62
CA ALA A 50 9.59 -18.14 -28.15
C ALA A 50 10.83 -18.78 -27.53
N GLN A 51 11.39 -19.83 -28.17
CA GLN A 51 12.62 -20.45 -27.72
C GLN A 51 13.81 -19.48 -27.78
N ALA A 52 13.94 -18.72 -28.87
CA ALA A 52 14.99 -17.71 -29.01
C ALA A 52 14.90 -16.61 -27.93
N ASP A 53 13.66 -16.18 -27.57
CA ASP A 53 13.44 -15.23 -26.49
C ASP A 53 13.84 -15.82 -25.12
N VAL A 54 13.50 -17.07 -24.84
CA VAL A 54 13.92 -17.78 -23.62
C VAL A 54 15.44 -17.90 -23.54
N ASP A 55 16.09 -18.29 -24.61
CA ASP A 55 17.56 -18.45 -24.65
C ASP A 55 18.28 -17.10 -24.44
N SER A 56 17.75 -16.02 -25.03
CA SER A 56 18.25 -14.65 -24.80
C SER A 56 18.11 -14.21 -23.35
N LYS A 57 16.96 -14.47 -22.73
CA LYS A 57 16.72 -14.18 -21.30
C LYS A 57 17.62 -15.00 -20.38
N LEU A 58 17.82 -16.26 -20.69
CA LEU A 58 18.71 -17.14 -19.92
C LEU A 58 20.16 -16.65 -19.95
N GLU A 59 20.64 -16.22 -21.12
CA GLU A 59 21.97 -15.65 -21.24
C GLU A 59 22.12 -14.34 -20.45
N SER A 60 21.11 -13.47 -20.51
CA SER A 60 21.06 -12.24 -19.71
C SER A 60 21.14 -12.52 -18.22
N LEU A 61 20.43 -13.57 -17.74
CA LEU A 61 20.46 -14.00 -16.34
C LEU A 61 21.84 -14.54 -15.93
N ARG A 62 22.51 -15.33 -16.78
CA ARG A 62 23.86 -15.83 -16.52
C ARG A 62 24.89 -14.71 -16.43
N LEU A 63 24.79 -13.71 -17.31
CA LEU A 63 25.64 -12.52 -17.26
C LEU A 63 25.42 -11.73 -15.97
N ALA A 64 24.16 -11.52 -15.58
CA ALA A 64 23.84 -10.83 -14.34
C ALA A 64 24.31 -11.62 -13.10
N GLU A 65 24.19 -12.94 -13.08
CA GLU A 65 24.69 -13.78 -11.98
C GLU A 65 26.23 -13.65 -11.83
N SER A 66 26.95 -13.69 -12.94
CA SER A 66 28.40 -13.44 -12.95
C SER A 66 28.73 -12.04 -12.42
N GLY A 67 27.96 -11.03 -12.83
CA GLY A 67 28.11 -9.66 -12.34
C GLY A 67 27.82 -9.51 -10.85
N PHE A 68 26.80 -10.16 -10.34
CA PHE A 68 26.50 -10.14 -8.90
C PHE A 68 27.62 -10.78 -8.07
N ARG A 69 28.22 -11.87 -8.53
CA ARG A 69 29.41 -12.45 -7.87
C ARG A 69 30.58 -11.46 -7.82
N ALA A 70 30.84 -10.76 -8.92
CA ALA A 70 31.87 -9.73 -8.95
C ALA A 70 31.54 -8.54 -8.02
N LEU A 71 30.27 -8.18 -7.85
CA LEU A 71 29.82 -7.15 -6.91
C LEU A 71 29.98 -7.60 -5.45
N GLU A 72 29.72 -8.86 -5.14
CA GLU A 72 29.93 -9.41 -3.79
C GLU A 72 31.38 -9.31 -3.36
N GLU A 73 32.34 -9.53 -4.28
CA GLU A 73 33.79 -9.37 -4.01
C GLU A 73 34.15 -7.94 -3.56
N ILE A 74 33.42 -6.94 -3.97
CA ILE A 74 33.60 -5.53 -3.57
C ILE A 74 32.67 -5.09 -2.44
N GLY A 75 32.01 -6.04 -1.77
CA GLY A 75 31.12 -5.76 -0.63
C GLY A 75 29.80 -5.09 -1.01
N TYR A 76 29.27 -5.34 -2.22
CA TYR A 76 27.95 -4.85 -2.62
C TYR A 76 26.85 -5.65 -1.93
N GLU A 77 26.00 -4.99 -1.16
CA GLU A 77 24.82 -5.61 -0.55
C GLU A 77 23.62 -5.53 -1.52
N ARG A 78 23.24 -6.67 -2.06
CA ARG A 78 22.11 -6.81 -2.98
C ARG A 78 20.78 -6.62 -2.25
N TYR A 79 19.82 -5.98 -2.89
CA TYR A 79 18.43 -5.98 -2.45
C TYR A 79 17.76 -7.31 -2.82
N VAL A 80 17.15 -7.96 -1.84
CA VAL A 80 16.38 -9.19 -2.07
C VAL A 80 14.89 -8.81 -2.05
N PRO A 81 14.20 -8.84 -3.20
CA PRO A 81 12.77 -8.53 -3.25
C PRO A 81 11.97 -9.61 -2.53
N THR A 82 10.84 -9.23 -1.95
CA THR A 82 9.85 -10.16 -1.39
C THR A 82 9.06 -10.84 -2.51
N ILE A 83 8.42 -11.99 -2.23
CA ILE A 83 7.62 -12.75 -3.21
C ILE A 83 6.49 -11.90 -3.80
N GLU A 84 5.92 -10.98 -3.01
CA GLU A 84 4.89 -10.01 -3.41
C GLU A 84 5.49 -8.64 -3.75
N SER A 85 6.64 -8.62 -4.44
CA SER A 85 7.34 -7.37 -4.76
C SER A 85 6.46 -6.44 -5.61
N ASP A 86 6.36 -5.20 -5.15
CA ASP A 86 5.65 -4.15 -5.88
C ASP A 86 6.54 -3.50 -6.96
N ASN A 87 5.98 -2.49 -7.64
CA ASN A 87 6.68 -1.81 -8.72
C ASN A 87 7.99 -1.13 -8.24
N ILE A 88 8.04 -0.59 -7.02
CA ILE A 88 9.24 0.07 -6.49
C ILE A 88 10.37 -0.95 -6.25
N GLU A 89 10.05 -2.12 -5.70
CA GLU A 89 11.02 -3.19 -5.49
C GLU A 89 11.54 -3.75 -6.82
N LYS A 90 10.68 -3.84 -7.84
CA LYS A 90 11.07 -4.21 -9.21
C LYS A 90 12.03 -3.21 -9.83
N GLU A 91 11.82 -1.91 -9.62
CA GLU A 91 12.71 -0.85 -10.11
C GLU A 91 14.08 -0.90 -9.41
N ILE A 92 14.12 -1.17 -8.10
CA ILE A 92 15.39 -1.39 -7.39
C ILE A 92 16.13 -2.58 -8.00
N PHE A 93 15.45 -3.71 -8.19
CA PHE A 93 16.01 -4.91 -8.77
C PHE A 93 16.52 -4.68 -10.21
N SER A 94 15.75 -3.96 -11.03
CA SER A 94 16.17 -3.60 -12.40
C SER A 94 17.45 -2.77 -12.41
N ALA A 95 17.56 -1.78 -11.55
CA ALA A 95 18.77 -0.96 -11.43
C ALA A 95 19.97 -1.78 -10.93
N GLU A 96 19.76 -2.71 -9.99
CA GLU A 96 20.82 -3.63 -9.53
C GLU A 96 21.23 -4.63 -10.61
N PHE A 97 20.29 -5.10 -11.44
CA PHE A 97 20.56 -5.95 -12.58
C PHE A 97 21.43 -5.21 -13.64
N ASP A 98 21.14 -3.93 -13.89
CA ASP A 98 21.97 -3.11 -14.77
C ASP A 98 23.40 -2.93 -14.21
N ILE A 99 23.55 -2.74 -12.90
CA ILE A 99 24.86 -2.68 -12.24
C ILE A 99 25.59 -4.01 -12.39
N ALA A 100 24.92 -5.15 -12.17
CA ALA A 100 25.49 -6.46 -12.34
C ALA A 100 25.94 -6.71 -13.80
N THR A 101 25.17 -6.22 -14.76
CA THR A 101 25.55 -6.28 -16.18
C THR A 101 26.81 -5.47 -16.48
N LEU A 102 26.96 -4.28 -15.90
CA LEU A 102 28.21 -3.51 -16.00
C LEU A 102 29.38 -4.24 -15.33
N ALA A 103 29.14 -4.88 -14.17
CA ALA A 103 30.16 -5.64 -13.46
C ALA A 103 30.63 -6.87 -14.25
N SER A 104 29.71 -7.60 -14.89
CA SER A 104 30.05 -8.79 -15.69
C SER A 104 30.93 -8.47 -16.91
N LYS A 105 30.81 -7.21 -17.41
CA LYS A 105 31.61 -6.69 -18.54
C LYS A 105 32.88 -5.98 -18.11
N ASP A 106 33.19 -5.93 -16.83
CA ASP A 106 34.31 -5.15 -16.24
C ASP A 106 34.20 -3.64 -16.55
N GLU A 107 32.99 -3.13 -16.73
CA GLU A 107 32.71 -1.73 -17.12
C GLU A 107 32.43 -0.79 -15.94
N LEU A 108 32.48 -1.26 -14.68
CA LEU A 108 32.27 -0.39 -13.52
C LEU A 108 33.43 0.61 -13.32
N VAL A 109 34.60 0.26 -13.80
CA VAL A 109 35.84 1.07 -13.75
C VAL A 109 36.36 1.22 -15.17
N LEU A 110 36.65 2.45 -15.57
CA LEU A 110 37.16 2.78 -16.89
C LEU A 110 38.64 3.13 -16.82
N TYR A 111 39.42 2.65 -17.80
CA TYR A 111 40.86 2.85 -17.88
C TYR A 111 41.17 3.69 -19.12
N SER A 112 41.68 4.91 -18.96
CA SER A 112 42.00 5.82 -20.05
C SER A 112 43.42 5.67 -20.62
N ARG A 113 44.31 5.00 -19.92
CA ARG A 113 45.70 4.77 -20.35
C ARG A 113 46.26 3.50 -19.71
N THR A 114 47.27 2.90 -20.40
CA THR A 114 48.02 1.76 -19.89
C THR A 114 49.11 2.23 -18.92
N TYR A 115 49.16 1.67 -17.73
CA TYR A 115 50.19 1.92 -16.76
C TYR A 115 51.24 0.80 -16.82
N ARG A 116 52.51 1.14 -16.68
CA ARG A 116 53.61 0.15 -16.68
C ARG A 116 54.36 0.19 -15.35
N ILE A 117 54.66 -0.98 -14.80
CA ILE A 117 55.52 -1.15 -13.63
C ILE A 117 56.69 -2.03 -14.02
N ASP A 118 57.91 -1.60 -13.75
CA ASP A 118 59.16 -2.29 -14.15
C ASP A 118 59.17 -2.69 -15.64
N ASN A 119 58.74 -1.78 -16.54
CA ASN A 119 58.56 -2.01 -17.98
C ASN A 119 57.52 -3.10 -18.35
N SER A 120 56.75 -3.62 -17.38
CA SER A 120 55.72 -4.64 -17.60
C SER A 120 54.32 -4.03 -17.62
N GLU A 121 53.62 -4.20 -18.74
CA GLU A 121 52.21 -3.83 -18.86
C GLU A 121 51.31 -4.72 -18.01
N ALA A 122 51.60 -6.01 -17.92
CA ALA A 122 50.84 -6.97 -17.13
C ALA A 122 50.83 -6.59 -15.63
N LYS A 123 51.99 -6.21 -15.09
CA LYS A 123 52.07 -5.69 -13.71
C LYS A 123 51.31 -4.39 -13.55
N GLY A 124 51.43 -3.49 -14.52
CA GLY A 124 50.72 -2.22 -14.53
C GLY A 124 49.18 -2.39 -14.56
N LYS A 125 48.64 -3.22 -15.48
CA LYS A 125 47.23 -3.56 -15.56
C LYS A 125 46.71 -4.19 -14.26
N LYS A 126 47.44 -5.14 -13.68
CA LYS A 126 47.07 -5.77 -12.40
C LYS A 126 46.98 -4.74 -11.27
N PHE A 127 47.93 -3.83 -11.21
CA PHE A 127 47.93 -2.74 -10.22
C PHE A 127 46.72 -1.80 -10.43
N GLN A 128 46.50 -1.36 -11.68
CA GLN A 128 45.35 -0.52 -12.01
C GLN A 128 44.02 -1.18 -11.65
N SER A 129 43.85 -2.46 -11.99
CA SER A 129 42.65 -3.23 -11.66
C SER A 129 42.40 -3.32 -10.15
N ASN A 130 43.43 -3.66 -9.38
CA ASN A 130 43.33 -3.73 -7.91
C ASN A 130 42.99 -2.35 -7.30
N TYR A 131 43.64 -1.29 -7.80
CA TYR A 131 43.40 0.06 -7.32
C TYR A 131 41.97 0.51 -7.69
N GLY A 132 41.50 0.24 -8.91
CA GLY A 132 40.13 0.51 -9.36
C GLY A 132 39.10 -0.22 -8.51
N LYS A 133 39.34 -1.49 -8.19
CA LYS A 133 38.46 -2.26 -7.27
C LYS A 133 38.42 -1.62 -5.88
N ASN A 134 39.51 -1.11 -5.35
CA ASN A 134 39.52 -0.42 -4.05
C ASN A 134 38.73 0.90 -4.07
N LEU A 135 38.87 1.71 -5.14
CA LEU A 135 38.06 2.91 -5.33
C LEU A 135 36.59 2.57 -5.40
N LEU A 136 36.24 1.54 -6.17
CA LEU A 136 34.85 1.08 -6.34
C LEU A 136 34.26 0.58 -5.01
N CYS A 137 35.03 -0.22 -4.23
CA CYS A 137 34.64 -0.69 -2.91
C CYS A 137 34.37 0.48 -1.95
N GLY A 138 35.26 1.47 -1.89
CA GLY A 138 35.10 2.66 -1.06
C GLY A 138 33.85 3.47 -1.44
N PHE A 139 33.64 3.70 -2.74
CA PHE A 139 32.44 4.40 -3.23
C PHE A 139 31.17 3.62 -2.94
N ASN A 140 31.19 2.29 -3.17
CA ASN A 140 30.07 1.41 -2.89
C ASN A 140 29.66 1.45 -1.40
N THR A 141 30.62 1.29 -0.49
CA THR A 141 30.40 1.37 0.96
C THR A 141 29.79 2.71 1.35
N TYR A 142 30.24 3.81 0.76
CA TYR A 142 29.68 5.12 1.01
C TYR A 142 28.23 5.25 0.54
N CYS A 143 27.91 4.77 -0.66
CA CYS A 143 26.54 4.74 -1.17
C CYS A 143 25.62 3.92 -0.27
N GLN A 144 26.01 2.72 0.13
CA GLN A 144 25.23 1.86 1.02
C GLN A 144 24.94 2.50 2.38
N ALA A 145 25.94 3.20 2.95
CA ALA A 145 25.73 3.95 4.19
C ALA A 145 24.66 5.04 4.04
N LYS A 146 24.64 5.74 2.90
CA LYS A 146 23.61 6.73 2.59
C LYS A 146 22.23 6.09 2.37
N GLU A 147 22.16 4.98 1.67
CA GLU A 147 20.91 4.22 1.44
C GLU A 147 20.31 3.70 2.75
N LYS A 148 21.13 3.22 3.69
CA LYS A 148 20.67 2.81 5.02
C LYS A 148 20.10 3.96 5.84
N ALA A 149 20.71 5.15 5.75
CA ALA A 149 20.34 6.34 6.52
C ALA A 149 19.32 7.27 5.85
N ILE A 150 18.88 6.98 4.60
CA ILE A 150 18.03 7.86 3.80
C ILE A 150 16.66 8.09 4.44
N ASN A 151 16.19 9.35 4.40
CA ASN A 151 14.85 9.79 4.74
C ASN A 151 14.48 11.03 3.91
N GLU A 152 13.23 11.52 4.03
CA GLU A 152 12.72 12.67 3.26
C GLU A 152 13.53 13.94 3.48
N THR A 153 14.00 14.19 4.71
CA THR A 153 14.69 15.42 5.06
C THR A 153 16.15 15.47 4.58
N ASN A 154 16.79 14.31 4.41
CA ASN A 154 18.21 14.24 4.05
C ASN A 154 18.47 13.78 2.60
N TYR A 155 17.43 13.55 1.78
CA TYR A 155 17.57 13.00 0.42
C TYR A 155 18.46 13.87 -0.47
N ASN A 156 18.13 15.14 -0.65
CA ASN A 156 18.86 16.04 -1.53
C ASN A 156 20.33 16.17 -1.11
N ARG A 157 20.58 16.31 0.19
CA ARG A 157 21.94 16.34 0.74
C ARG A 157 22.67 15.03 0.51
N SER A 158 21.99 13.87 0.60
CA SER A 158 22.60 12.57 0.36
C SER A 158 23.02 12.40 -1.10
N VAL A 159 22.18 12.87 -2.05
CA VAL A 159 22.51 12.88 -3.49
C VAL A 159 23.76 13.73 -3.74
N GLU A 160 23.82 14.94 -3.23
CA GLU A 160 24.98 15.84 -3.35
C GLU A 160 26.25 15.21 -2.76
N LEU A 161 26.15 14.59 -1.60
CA LEU A 161 27.28 13.93 -0.95
C LEU A 161 27.78 12.71 -1.74
N ILE A 162 26.91 11.97 -2.42
CA ILE A 162 27.28 10.87 -3.32
C ILE A 162 27.99 11.41 -4.54
N ASP A 163 27.49 12.49 -5.16
CA ASP A 163 28.13 13.15 -6.31
C ASP A 163 29.55 13.67 -5.93
N ASN A 164 29.69 14.32 -4.79
CA ASN A 164 30.99 14.78 -4.26
C ASN A 164 31.94 13.62 -3.96
N CYS A 165 31.44 12.54 -3.41
CA CYS A 165 32.22 11.32 -3.15
C CYS A 165 32.72 10.72 -4.47
N PHE A 166 31.86 10.57 -5.47
CA PHE A 166 32.20 10.08 -6.80
C PHE A 166 33.31 10.93 -7.45
N ALA A 167 33.16 12.26 -7.42
CA ALA A 167 34.17 13.18 -7.95
C ALA A 167 35.53 13.04 -7.23
N LYS A 168 35.51 12.85 -5.90
CA LYS A 168 36.71 12.65 -5.09
C LYS A 168 37.44 11.36 -5.47
N PHE A 169 36.71 10.23 -5.62
CA PHE A 169 37.32 8.97 -6.03
C PHE A 169 37.87 9.04 -7.45
N ASN A 170 37.17 9.68 -8.39
CA ASN A 170 37.67 9.89 -9.75
C ASN A 170 38.93 10.77 -9.78
N LYS A 171 39.00 11.81 -8.94
CA LYS A 171 40.21 12.63 -8.79
C LYS A 171 41.41 11.80 -8.28
N GLN A 172 41.17 10.88 -7.33
CA GLN A 172 42.23 9.96 -6.84
C GLN A 172 42.72 8.98 -7.91
N GLY A 173 41.78 8.46 -8.73
CA GLY A 173 42.11 7.53 -9.82
C GLY A 173 42.76 8.19 -11.04
N ALA A 174 42.57 9.49 -11.25
CA ALA A 174 42.98 10.20 -12.47
C ALA A 174 44.46 10.12 -12.77
N LEU A 175 45.32 10.13 -11.75
CA LEU A 175 46.78 9.96 -11.91
C LEU A 175 47.17 8.64 -12.57
N LEU A 176 46.37 7.59 -12.33
CA LEU A 176 46.55 6.25 -12.88
C LEU A 176 45.69 6.00 -14.12
N GLY A 177 44.98 7.02 -14.62
CA GLY A 177 44.03 6.90 -15.72
C GLY A 177 42.82 6.04 -15.38
N ILE A 178 42.42 6.01 -14.12
CA ILE A 178 41.30 5.21 -13.59
C ILE A 178 40.15 6.14 -13.27
N THR A 179 38.94 5.83 -13.74
CA THR A 179 37.69 6.55 -13.39
C THR A 179 36.58 5.53 -13.15
N LEU A 180 35.71 5.82 -12.21
CA LEU A 180 34.46 5.08 -12.03
C LEU A 180 33.48 5.45 -13.14
N ASN A 181 32.69 4.48 -13.60
CA ASN A 181 31.75 4.67 -14.68
C ASN A 181 30.59 5.62 -14.26
N PRO A 182 30.31 6.71 -14.98
CA PRO A 182 29.19 7.62 -14.68
C PRO A 182 27.82 6.92 -14.66
N LYS A 183 27.64 5.87 -15.47
CA LYS A 183 26.39 5.09 -15.48
C LYS A 183 26.18 4.41 -14.12
N TYR A 184 27.26 3.92 -13.47
CA TYR A 184 27.19 3.35 -12.14
C TYR A 184 26.71 4.40 -11.10
N LEU A 185 27.22 5.65 -11.16
CA LEU A 185 26.73 6.73 -10.31
C LEU A 185 25.22 6.96 -10.49
N THR A 186 24.75 7.03 -11.75
CA THR A 186 23.34 7.25 -12.07
C THR A 186 22.47 6.15 -11.46
N LEU A 187 22.85 4.88 -11.65
CA LEU A 187 22.14 3.73 -11.09
C LEU A 187 22.10 3.75 -9.56
N ARG A 188 23.22 4.12 -8.90
CA ARG A 188 23.25 4.26 -7.43
C ARG A 188 22.29 5.35 -6.92
N LYS A 189 22.18 6.48 -7.63
CA LYS A 189 21.22 7.53 -7.29
C LYS A 189 19.77 7.10 -7.52
N GLN A 190 19.49 6.30 -8.55
CA GLN A 190 18.17 5.70 -8.77
C GLN A 190 17.79 4.75 -7.63
N ILE A 191 18.71 3.86 -7.24
CA ILE A 191 18.48 2.96 -6.09
C ILE A 191 18.21 3.75 -4.80
N LEU A 192 18.97 4.83 -4.55
CA LEU A 192 18.75 5.70 -3.39
C LEU A 192 17.34 6.29 -3.38
N LYS A 193 16.85 6.78 -4.54
CA LYS A 193 15.51 7.31 -4.71
C LYS A 193 14.45 6.25 -4.41
N TYR A 194 14.53 5.09 -5.03
CA TYR A 194 13.55 4.02 -4.83
C TYR A 194 13.55 3.46 -3.41
N LYS A 195 14.73 3.35 -2.78
CA LYS A 195 14.82 2.96 -1.36
C LYS A 195 14.17 4.00 -0.42
N LEU A 196 14.24 5.29 -0.75
CA LEU A 196 13.48 6.32 -0.02
C LEU A 196 11.97 6.12 -0.19
N GLU A 197 11.50 5.98 -1.42
CA GLU A 197 10.07 5.77 -1.72
C GLU A 197 9.52 4.54 -1.01
N LEU A 198 10.27 3.44 -1.01
CA LEU A 198 9.94 2.21 -0.29
C LEU A 198 9.84 2.41 1.23
N LYS A 199 10.77 3.18 1.83
CA LYS A 199 10.73 3.51 3.26
C LYS A 199 9.51 4.36 3.62
N ILE A 200 9.20 5.37 2.81
CA ILE A 200 8.02 6.24 3.00
C ILE A 200 6.74 5.41 2.97
N ARG A 201 6.62 4.53 1.97
CA ARG A 201 5.45 3.66 1.84
C ARG A 201 5.30 2.72 3.03
N LYS A 202 6.37 1.98 3.39
CA LYS A 202 6.35 1.09 4.57
C LYS A 202 6.03 1.83 5.87
N ALA A 203 6.50 3.06 6.01
CA ALA A 203 6.16 3.90 7.17
C ALA A 203 4.67 4.26 7.20
N ARG A 204 4.07 4.60 6.05
CA ARG A 204 2.63 4.89 5.93
C ARG A 204 1.76 3.66 6.21
N GLU A 205 2.12 2.50 5.68
CA GLU A 205 1.43 1.23 5.92
C GLU A 205 1.48 0.85 7.41
N ASN A 206 2.66 0.93 8.02
CA ASN A 206 2.84 0.67 9.45
C ASN A 206 2.05 1.66 10.32
N ALA A 207 1.96 2.93 9.91
CA ALA A 207 1.15 3.93 10.64
C ALA A 207 -0.34 3.57 10.58
N LYS A 208 -0.87 3.20 9.41
CA LYS A 208 -2.25 2.73 9.25
C LYS A 208 -2.53 1.51 10.11
N LEU A 209 -1.65 0.51 10.08
CA LEU A 209 -1.82 -0.72 10.86
C LEU A 209 -1.78 -0.46 12.38
N ARG A 210 -0.94 0.48 12.84
CA ARG A 210 -0.92 0.90 14.25
C ARG A 210 -2.22 1.60 14.66
N GLU A 211 -2.75 2.43 13.77
CA GLU A 211 -4.02 3.13 14.02
C GLU A 211 -5.19 2.14 14.09
N GLU A 212 -5.27 1.19 13.15
CA GLU A 212 -6.28 0.12 13.18
C GLU A 212 -6.21 -0.71 14.46
N ARG A 213 -5.00 -1.13 14.86
CA ARG A 213 -4.81 -1.86 16.13
C ARG A 213 -5.23 -1.04 17.35
N LYS A 214 -4.98 0.27 17.33
CA LYS A 214 -5.42 1.16 18.40
C LYS A 214 -6.95 1.25 18.45
N ARG A 215 -7.60 1.42 17.29
CA ARG A 215 -9.07 1.44 17.15
C ARG A 215 -9.68 0.11 17.64
N MET A 216 -9.11 -1.03 17.26
CA MET A 216 -9.60 -2.34 17.72
C MET A 216 -9.52 -2.48 19.24
N ARG A 217 -8.40 -2.11 19.86
CA ARG A 217 -8.25 -2.16 21.34
C ARG A 217 -9.21 -1.21 22.05
N GLU A 218 -9.43 -0.01 21.53
CA GLU A 218 -10.44 0.92 22.06
C GLU A 218 -11.84 0.31 21.95
N GLN A 219 -12.13 -0.34 20.84
CA GLN A 219 -13.42 -1.01 20.61
C GLN A 219 -13.64 -2.17 21.58
N GLU A 220 -12.65 -3.04 21.78
CA GLU A 220 -12.73 -4.13 22.75
C GLU A 220 -12.97 -3.60 24.17
N LYS A 221 -12.25 -2.55 24.56
CA LYS A 221 -12.40 -1.92 25.87
C LYS A 221 -13.80 -1.34 26.07
N LEU A 222 -14.33 -0.65 25.08
CA LEU A 222 -15.68 -0.10 25.12
C LEU A 222 -16.77 -1.18 25.19
N LEU A 223 -16.59 -2.29 24.48
CA LEU A 223 -17.49 -3.44 24.57
C LEU A 223 -17.47 -4.11 25.95
N GLU A 224 -16.30 -4.22 26.55
CA GLU A 224 -16.18 -4.76 27.91
C GLU A 224 -16.81 -3.83 28.95
N GLU A 225 -16.60 -2.52 28.84
CA GLU A 225 -17.25 -1.51 29.69
C GLU A 225 -18.79 -1.55 29.52
N ALA A 226 -19.28 -1.65 28.29
CA ALA A 226 -20.71 -1.77 28.01
C ALA A 226 -21.33 -3.04 28.61
N ARG A 227 -20.62 -4.19 28.54
CA ARG A 227 -21.05 -5.43 29.18
C ARG A 227 -21.17 -5.29 30.70
N LYS A 228 -20.15 -4.74 31.35
CA LYS A 228 -20.16 -4.54 32.82
C LYS A 228 -21.29 -3.59 33.23
N GLU A 229 -21.52 -2.52 32.48
CA GLU A 229 -22.64 -1.60 32.78
C GLU A 229 -24.00 -2.28 32.60
N LYS A 230 -24.14 -3.07 31.52
CA LYS A 230 -25.37 -3.85 31.28
C LYS A 230 -25.65 -4.82 32.45
N GLU A 231 -24.66 -5.63 32.87
CA GLU A 231 -24.80 -6.55 33.98
C GLU A 231 -25.24 -5.84 35.29
N LYS A 232 -24.69 -4.64 35.52
CA LYS A 232 -25.08 -3.82 36.66
C LYS A 232 -26.53 -3.32 36.59
N LEU A 233 -26.95 -2.84 35.42
CA LEU A 233 -28.33 -2.37 35.18
C LEU A 233 -29.34 -3.52 35.26
N GLU A 234 -29.01 -4.70 34.73
CA GLU A 234 -29.84 -5.90 34.83
C GLU A 234 -29.99 -6.37 36.29
N ALA A 235 -28.92 -6.25 37.10
CA ALA A 235 -29.00 -6.55 38.54
C ALA A 235 -29.91 -5.53 39.27
N GLN A 236 -29.79 -4.24 38.95
CA GLN A 236 -30.69 -3.20 39.49
C GLN A 236 -32.16 -3.44 39.08
N ARG A 237 -32.39 -3.77 37.82
CA ARG A 237 -33.75 -4.08 37.30
C ARG A 237 -34.38 -5.25 38.04
N LYS A 238 -33.63 -6.33 38.28
CA LYS A 238 -34.09 -7.47 39.10
C LYS A 238 -34.43 -7.08 40.53
N ALA A 239 -33.67 -6.16 41.12
CA ALA A 239 -33.96 -5.65 42.45
C ALA A 239 -35.27 -4.83 42.49
N GLU A 240 -35.50 -4.01 41.46
CA GLU A 240 -36.77 -3.24 41.30
C GLU A 240 -37.98 -4.17 41.06
N ASP A 241 -37.82 -5.25 40.26
CA ASP A 241 -38.88 -6.27 40.10
C ASP A 241 -39.29 -6.92 41.43
N ILE A 242 -38.32 -7.20 42.30
CA ILE A 242 -38.57 -7.74 43.63
C ILE A 242 -39.27 -6.68 44.52
N ALA A 243 -38.89 -5.40 44.43
CA ALA A 243 -39.47 -4.31 45.14
C ALA A 243 -40.92 -4.07 44.69
N TYR A 244 -41.18 -4.13 43.37
CA TYR A 244 -42.51 -4.02 42.79
C TYR A 244 -43.50 -5.07 43.34
N ALA A 245 -43.01 -6.32 43.42
CA ALA A 245 -43.81 -7.44 43.97
C ALA A 245 -44.14 -7.28 45.46
N LYS A 246 -43.38 -6.48 46.22
CA LYS A 246 -43.59 -6.22 47.66
C LYS A 246 -44.31 -4.93 47.96
N ALA A 247 -44.50 -4.04 46.96
CA ALA A 247 -45.17 -2.74 47.14
C ALA A 247 -46.61 -2.90 47.58
N LEU A 248 -47.02 -2.11 48.55
CA LEU A 248 -48.33 -2.20 49.18
C LEU A 248 -49.29 -1.15 48.63
N THR A 249 -48.82 -0.01 48.13
CA THR A 249 -49.63 1.07 47.59
C THR A 249 -49.52 1.20 46.06
N ASP A 250 -50.54 1.75 45.42
CA ASP A 250 -50.54 1.97 43.96
C ASP A 250 -49.53 3.06 43.58
N GLU A 251 -49.30 4.06 44.44
CA GLU A 251 -48.31 5.10 44.21
C GLU A 251 -46.88 4.53 44.20
N GLU A 252 -46.55 3.66 45.18
CA GLU A 252 -45.24 2.96 45.22
C GLU A 252 -45.02 2.11 43.97
N ARG A 253 -46.04 1.37 43.53
CA ARG A 253 -45.95 0.55 42.30
C ARG A 253 -45.74 1.40 41.08
N ALA A 254 -46.43 2.56 40.95
CA ALA A 254 -46.26 3.45 39.83
C ALA A 254 -44.82 4.03 39.74
N GLN A 255 -44.27 4.40 40.93
CA GLN A 255 -42.89 4.91 40.98
C GLN A 255 -41.87 3.83 40.61
N ILE A 256 -41.97 2.61 41.17
CA ILE A 256 -41.07 1.49 40.87
C ILE A 256 -41.16 1.10 39.37
N LYS A 257 -42.38 1.11 38.81
CA LYS A 257 -42.58 0.83 37.38
C LYS A 257 -41.89 1.87 36.48
N ALA A 258 -41.94 3.13 36.86
CA ALA A 258 -41.24 4.19 36.13
C ALA A 258 -39.69 3.97 36.15
N ASN A 259 -39.17 3.52 37.29
CA ASN A 259 -37.76 3.15 37.40
C ASN A 259 -37.38 1.95 36.51
N ILE A 260 -38.22 0.90 36.49
CA ILE A 260 -38.02 -0.28 35.64
C ILE A 260 -38.03 0.14 34.17
N ASP A 261 -38.99 0.93 33.75
CA ASP A 261 -39.08 1.40 32.34
C ASP A 261 -37.85 2.23 31.95
N ALA A 262 -37.33 3.05 32.86
CA ALA A 262 -36.08 3.81 32.64
C ALA A 262 -34.85 2.89 32.56
N LEU A 263 -34.75 1.85 33.39
CA LEU A 263 -33.66 0.85 33.31
C LEU A 263 -33.72 0.03 32.02
N ASP A 264 -34.93 -0.43 31.60
CA ASP A 264 -35.12 -1.17 30.38
C ASP A 264 -34.71 -0.33 29.15
N LYS A 265 -35.03 0.95 29.14
CA LYS A 265 -34.58 1.85 28.08
C LYS A 265 -33.05 1.93 28.01
N ARG A 266 -32.38 2.08 29.14
CA ARG A 266 -30.90 2.14 29.20
C ARG A 266 -30.27 0.83 28.76
N ILE A 267 -30.82 -0.32 29.15
CA ILE A 267 -30.35 -1.64 28.73
C ILE A 267 -30.49 -1.80 27.21
N ASN A 268 -31.64 -1.42 26.65
CA ASN A 268 -31.89 -1.46 25.20
C ASN A 268 -30.94 -0.54 24.43
N ASP A 269 -30.61 0.63 24.94
CA ASP A 269 -29.64 1.56 24.33
C ASP A 269 -28.23 0.95 24.31
N ILE A 270 -27.83 0.21 25.36
CA ILE A 270 -26.55 -0.50 25.39
C ILE A 270 -26.55 -1.63 24.37
N ASP A 271 -27.61 -2.46 24.33
CA ASP A 271 -27.73 -3.57 23.39
C ASP A 271 -27.72 -3.07 21.94
N TYR A 272 -28.39 -1.97 21.64
CA TYR A 272 -28.33 -1.36 20.33
C TYR A 272 -26.88 -1.02 19.91
N ARG A 273 -26.10 -0.39 20.80
CA ARG A 273 -24.71 0.00 20.50
C ARG A 273 -23.74 -1.18 20.41
N VAL A 274 -23.96 -2.22 21.22
CA VAL A 274 -23.19 -3.47 21.14
C VAL A 274 -23.41 -4.14 19.77
N ASN A 275 -24.66 -4.18 19.30
CA ASN A 275 -25.04 -4.79 18.03
C ASN A 275 -24.71 -3.91 16.81
N ASN A 276 -24.55 -2.61 17.01
CA ASN A 276 -24.22 -1.64 15.96
C ASN A 276 -22.82 -1.03 16.22
N PRO A 277 -21.73 -1.73 15.88
CA PRO A 277 -20.37 -1.32 16.24
C PRO A 277 -19.91 -0.02 15.55
N LYS A 278 -20.65 0.50 14.57
CA LYS A 278 -20.39 1.78 13.90
C LYS A 278 -21.17 2.95 14.49
N ALA A 279 -22.20 2.67 15.31
CA ALA A 279 -23.00 3.70 15.94
C ALA A 279 -22.20 4.48 17.00
N GLY A 280 -22.34 5.80 16.99
CA GLY A 280 -21.57 6.67 17.87
C GLY A 280 -21.88 8.15 17.68
N TRP A 281 -21.10 8.97 18.33
CA TRP A 281 -21.20 10.42 18.35
C TRP A 281 -20.11 11.03 17.47
N VAL A 282 -20.48 11.80 16.48
CA VAL A 282 -19.55 12.70 15.77
C VAL A 282 -19.52 14.00 16.53
N TYR A 283 -18.33 14.51 16.85
CA TYR A 283 -18.16 15.74 17.61
C TYR A 283 -17.25 16.74 16.91
N ILE A 284 -17.50 18.01 17.15
CA ILE A 284 -16.73 19.16 16.68
C ILE A 284 -16.24 19.90 17.91
N ILE A 285 -14.92 20.07 18.03
CA ILE A 285 -14.28 20.74 19.16
C ILE A 285 -13.21 21.73 18.68
N HIS A 286 -13.03 22.80 19.45
CA HIS A 286 -11.91 23.73 19.28
C HIS A 286 -11.19 23.98 20.61
N SER A 287 -10.02 24.62 20.56
CA SER A 287 -9.30 25.07 21.76
C SER A 287 -8.67 26.44 21.51
N PRO A 288 -8.69 27.36 22.49
CA PRO A 288 -7.93 28.61 22.42
C PRO A 288 -6.43 28.40 22.22
N SER A 289 -5.90 27.23 22.61
CA SER A 289 -4.49 26.84 22.38
C SER A 289 -4.18 26.60 20.90
N LEU A 290 -5.20 26.40 20.05
CA LEU A 290 -5.09 26.08 18.63
C LEU A 290 -5.98 27.04 17.81
N PRO A 291 -5.64 28.31 17.73
CA PRO A 291 -6.49 29.32 17.11
C PRO A 291 -6.75 29.02 15.63
N GLY A 292 -8.00 29.19 15.21
CA GLY A 292 -8.42 28.96 13.83
C GLY A 292 -8.49 27.48 13.41
N MET A 293 -8.36 26.55 14.34
CA MET A 293 -8.41 25.12 14.06
C MET A 293 -9.58 24.46 14.79
N VAL A 294 -10.26 23.59 14.07
CA VAL A 294 -11.32 22.72 14.60
C VAL A 294 -10.86 21.27 14.48
N LYS A 295 -11.17 20.47 15.50
CA LYS A 295 -11.02 19.01 15.44
C LYS A 295 -12.39 18.38 15.25
N ILE A 296 -12.46 17.47 14.28
CA ILE A 296 -13.64 16.62 14.01
C ILE A 296 -13.26 15.19 14.35
N GLY A 297 -14.07 14.51 15.16
CA GLY A 297 -13.77 13.15 15.59
C GLY A 297 -15.01 12.37 16.05
N VAL A 298 -14.82 11.10 16.37
CA VAL A 298 -15.86 10.16 16.81
C VAL A 298 -15.65 9.72 18.25
N SER A 299 -16.76 9.61 19.00
CA SER A 299 -16.80 8.94 20.30
C SER A 299 -17.87 7.86 20.32
N ARG A 300 -17.53 6.69 20.86
CA ARG A 300 -18.47 5.59 21.06
C ARG A 300 -18.92 5.45 22.52
N ARG A 301 -18.59 6.42 23.38
CA ARG A 301 -19.01 6.45 24.79
C ARG A 301 -20.53 6.51 24.90
N LEU A 302 -21.09 5.77 25.87
CA LEU A 302 -22.55 5.66 26.03
C LEU A 302 -23.23 7.02 26.31
N ASN A 303 -22.58 7.87 27.10
CA ASN A 303 -23.14 9.13 27.57
C ASN A 303 -22.76 10.36 26.72
N GLY A 304 -22.40 10.16 25.44
CA GLY A 304 -21.99 11.26 24.56
C GLY A 304 -20.48 11.38 24.39
N PRO A 305 -20.00 12.47 23.78
CA PRO A 305 -18.57 12.67 23.52
C PRO A 305 -17.80 13.25 24.72
N TYR A 306 -18.45 13.64 25.79
CA TYR A 306 -17.90 14.43 26.92
C TYR A 306 -16.67 13.80 27.56
N GLU A 307 -16.71 12.51 27.92
CA GLU A 307 -15.60 11.80 28.52
C GLU A 307 -14.38 11.76 27.56
N ARG A 308 -14.65 11.58 26.27
CA ARG A 308 -13.60 11.58 25.25
C ARG A 308 -12.92 12.94 25.11
N ILE A 309 -13.69 14.00 25.17
CA ILE A 309 -13.20 15.38 25.08
C ILE A 309 -12.37 15.71 26.33
N TYR A 310 -12.83 15.29 27.51
CA TYR A 310 -12.09 15.44 28.74
C TYR A 310 -10.74 14.72 28.69
N GLU A 311 -10.71 13.45 28.23
CA GLU A 311 -9.46 12.70 28.02
C GLU A 311 -8.49 13.40 27.06
N LEU A 312 -9.01 13.98 25.97
CA LEU A 312 -8.22 14.73 25.00
C LEU A 312 -7.67 16.02 25.57
N SER A 313 -8.39 16.67 26.47
CA SER A 313 -8.03 17.93 27.10
C SER A 313 -6.97 17.78 28.20
N SER A 314 -6.90 16.60 28.86
CA SER A 314 -6.18 16.44 30.13
C SER A 314 -4.66 16.35 30.03
N SER A 315 -4.06 16.22 28.84
CA SER A 315 -2.63 15.81 28.78
C SER A 315 -1.68 16.65 27.93
N ALA A 316 -2.15 17.61 27.12
CA ALA A 316 -1.24 18.25 26.17
C ALA A 316 -1.51 19.75 25.85
N LEU A 317 -2.62 20.31 26.29
CA LEU A 317 -3.00 21.68 25.91
C LEU A 317 -3.07 22.60 27.13
N PRO A 318 -2.54 23.85 27.07
CA PRO A 318 -2.69 24.86 28.12
C PRO A 318 -4.16 25.20 28.42
N PHE A 319 -5.01 25.19 27.39
CA PHE A 319 -6.45 25.39 27.49
C PHE A 319 -7.17 24.15 26.99
N PRO A 320 -8.23 23.67 27.70
CA PRO A 320 -8.97 22.48 27.30
C PRO A 320 -9.71 22.68 25.98
N TYR A 321 -10.22 21.59 25.43
CA TYR A 321 -11.14 21.65 24.29
C TYR A 321 -12.52 22.07 24.76
N SER A 322 -13.14 22.97 23.97
CA SER A 322 -14.55 23.31 24.06
C SER A 322 -15.33 22.45 23.06
N LEU A 323 -16.47 21.89 23.47
CA LEU A 323 -17.39 21.16 22.61
C LEU A 323 -18.32 22.15 21.93
N ASP A 324 -18.27 22.24 20.60
CA ASP A 324 -19.09 23.17 19.81
C ASP A 324 -20.41 22.52 19.37
N GLY A 325 -20.34 21.28 18.90
CA GLY A 325 -21.50 20.53 18.47
C GLY A 325 -21.21 19.03 18.34
N PHE A 326 -22.27 18.22 18.41
CA PHE A 326 -22.20 16.78 18.23
C PHE A 326 -23.52 16.22 17.75
N CYS A 327 -23.47 15.08 17.05
CA CYS A 327 -24.66 14.33 16.63
C CYS A 327 -24.45 12.83 16.84
N PHE A 328 -25.54 12.11 17.06
CA PHE A 328 -25.53 10.65 17.04
C PHE A 328 -25.78 10.15 15.62
N SER A 329 -25.01 9.16 15.19
CA SER A 329 -25.19 8.51 13.88
C SER A 329 -25.00 7.01 14.01
N ASP A 330 -25.78 6.25 13.23
CA ASP A 330 -25.69 4.79 13.14
C ASP A 330 -24.39 4.34 12.45
N ASP A 331 -23.80 5.17 11.58
CA ASP A 331 -22.46 5.01 11.05
C ASP A 331 -21.65 6.31 11.25
N SER A 332 -21.23 6.53 12.49
CA SER A 332 -20.44 7.71 12.88
C SER A 332 -19.09 7.80 12.15
N PHE A 333 -18.50 6.67 11.78
CA PHE A 333 -17.24 6.64 11.03
C PHE A 333 -17.41 7.08 9.57
N ALA A 334 -18.55 6.75 8.95
CA ALA A 334 -18.85 7.22 7.60
C ALA A 334 -19.03 8.75 7.57
N ILE A 335 -19.72 9.29 8.56
CA ILE A 335 -19.90 10.75 8.69
C ILE A 335 -18.58 11.46 8.98
N GLU A 336 -17.77 10.95 9.93
CA GLU A 336 -16.43 11.49 10.20
C GLU A 336 -15.57 11.51 8.93
N SER A 337 -15.53 10.39 8.20
CA SER A 337 -14.76 10.27 6.97
C SER A 337 -15.22 11.25 5.89
N ALA A 338 -16.55 11.43 5.75
CA ALA A 338 -17.14 12.36 4.80
C ALA A 338 -16.82 13.83 5.16
N MET A 339 -16.87 14.16 6.46
CA MET A 339 -16.45 15.48 6.97
C MET A 339 -14.97 15.72 6.73
N HIS A 340 -14.11 14.73 6.99
CA HIS A 340 -12.67 14.81 6.76
C HIS A 340 -12.33 14.98 5.28
N GLU A 341 -13.08 14.35 4.37
CA GLU A 341 -12.90 14.53 2.92
C GLU A 341 -13.35 15.92 2.48
N TYR A 342 -14.48 16.39 3.00
CA TYR A 342 -14.98 17.72 2.68
C TYR A 342 -13.98 18.82 3.05
N PHE A 343 -13.40 18.76 4.25
CA PHE A 343 -12.42 19.72 4.74
C PHE A 343 -10.96 19.37 4.38
N ASN A 344 -10.74 18.40 3.48
CA ASN A 344 -9.39 17.91 3.17
C ASN A 344 -8.46 19.01 2.61
N SER A 345 -8.99 19.98 1.86
CA SER A 345 -8.21 21.11 1.31
C SER A 345 -7.66 22.06 2.38
N VAL A 346 -8.32 22.12 3.55
CA VAL A 346 -7.92 22.96 4.69
C VAL A 346 -7.40 22.15 5.88
N ARG A 347 -7.05 20.89 5.66
CA ARG A 347 -6.51 20.00 6.67
C ARG A 347 -5.09 20.45 7.09
N VAL A 348 -4.84 20.52 8.39
CA VAL A 348 -3.55 20.95 8.96
C VAL A 348 -2.38 20.06 8.54
N ALA A 349 -2.60 18.73 8.53
CA ALA A 349 -1.62 17.76 8.05
C ALA A 349 -2.33 16.45 7.63
N PRO A 350 -1.79 15.67 6.68
CA PRO A 350 -2.46 14.48 6.10
C PRO A 350 -2.94 13.42 7.10
N ASN A 351 -2.28 13.32 8.26
CA ASN A 351 -2.58 12.33 9.30
C ASN A 351 -3.17 12.97 10.57
N ARG A 352 -3.74 14.18 10.46
CA ARG A 352 -4.34 14.88 11.59
C ARG A 352 -5.82 15.14 11.34
N GLU A 353 -6.61 15.13 12.42
CA GLU A 353 -8.06 15.37 12.41
C GLU A 353 -8.38 16.84 12.72
N PHE A 354 -7.44 17.74 12.37
CA PHE A 354 -7.53 19.20 12.56
C PHE A 354 -7.65 19.90 11.22
N PHE A 355 -8.53 20.88 11.16
CA PHE A 355 -8.88 21.63 9.96
C PHE A 355 -8.88 23.13 10.23
N TYR A 356 -8.37 23.92 9.31
CA TYR A 356 -8.46 25.40 9.35
C TYR A 356 -9.86 25.82 8.91
N THR A 357 -10.79 25.84 9.85
CA THR A 357 -12.19 26.25 9.68
C THR A 357 -12.76 26.75 11.01
N THR A 358 -13.97 27.30 10.98
CA THR A 358 -14.67 27.72 12.19
C THR A 358 -15.62 26.63 12.71
N PRO A 359 -15.91 26.59 14.02
CA PRO A 359 -16.90 25.68 14.57
C PRO A 359 -18.28 25.80 13.86
N ASN A 360 -18.73 27.02 13.61
CA ASN A 360 -20.01 27.28 12.96
C ASN A 360 -20.07 26.70 11.53
N GLU A 361 -18.99 26.86 10.75
CA GLU A 361 -18.91 26.29 9.39
C GLU A 361 -18.91 24.76 9.43
N ALA A 362 -18.16 24.16 10.36
CA ALA A 362 -18.17 22.70 10.52
C ALA A 362 -19.53 22.16 10.95
N ILE A 363 -20.25 22.86 11.85
CA ILE A 363 -21.61 22.52 12.27
C ILE A 363 -22.58 22.66 11.09
N ASP A 364 -22.52 23.75 10.34
CA ASP A 364 -23.39 23.97 9.18
C ASP A 364 -23.26 22.88 8.12
N VAL A 365 -22.02 22.46 7.85
CA VAL A 365 -21.76 21.33 6.93
C VAL A 365 -22.34 20.03 7.46
N LEU A 366 -22.21 19.75 8.76
CA LEU A 366 -22.73 18.54 9.39
C LEU A 366 -24.27 18.53 9.38
N GLU A 367 -24.92 19.67 9.65
CA GLU A 367 -26.41 19.83 9.63
C GLU A 367 -26.96 19.79 8.20
N ASN A 368 -26.47 20.66 7.33
CA ASN A 368 -27.11 20.95 6.06
C ASN A 368 -26.63 20.06 4.91
N LYS A 369 -25.35 19.66 4.91
CA LYS A 369 -24.82 18.82 3.84
C LYS A 369 -24.92 17.33 4.16
N PHE A 370 -24.73 16.95 5.42
CA PHE A 370 -24.81 15.56 5.84
C PHE A 370 -26.11 15.21 6.56
N ASN A 371 -27.05 16.14 6.65
CA ASN A 371 -28.41 15.97 7.22
C ASN A 371 -28.39 15.36 8.63
N GLN A 372 -27.43 15.75 9.47
CA GLN A 372 -27.32 15.25 10.83
C GLN A 372 -28.05 16.19 11.83
N ASN A 373 -28.73 15.61 12.80
CA ASN A 373 -29.36 16.36 13.86
C ASN A 373 -28.29 16.76 14.91
N VAL A 374 -27.74 17.97 14.78
CA VAL A 374 -26.64 18.43 15.63
C VAL A 374 -27.18 19.08 16.90
N ILE A 375 -26.65 18.60 18.04
CA ILE A 375 -26.84 19.23 19.34
C ILE A 375 -25.71 20.24 19.51
N LYS A 376 -26.04 21.53 19.51
CA LYS A 376 -25.11 22.64 19.72
C LYS A 376 -24.89 22.77 21.24
N SER A 377 -23.62 22.79 21.62
CA SER A 377 -23.27 22.96 23.03
C SER A 377 -23.00 24.44 23.28
N ASN A 378 -23.90 25.12 23.98
CA ASN A 378 -23.67 26.47 24.50
C ASN A 378 -22.84 26.39 25.79
N LEU A 379 -21.68 25.72 25.74
CA LEU A 379 -20.76 25.64 26.87
C LEU A 379 -19.91 26.91 26.92
N GLU A 380 -20.50 28.06 27.23
CA GLU A 380 -19.79 29.20 27.82
C GLU A 380 -19.53 29.03 29.32
N GLU A 381 -19.99 27.93 29.94
CA GLU A 381 -19.86 27.67 31.38
C GLU A 381 -19.50 26.20 31.65
N ILE A 382 -18.24 25.86 31.74
CA ILE A 382 -17.68 24.90 32.70
C ILE A 382 -16.28 25.38 33.15
#